data_d31166fbf41b8cfc8db7c74d7610d141
#
_entry.id   d31166fbf41b8cfc8db7c74d7610d141
#
_cell.length_a   1.000
_cell.length_b   1.000
_cell.length_c   1.000
_cell.angle_alpha   90.00
_cell.angle_beta   90.00
_cell.angle_gamma   90.00
#
_symmetry.space_group_name_H-M   'P 1'
#
loop_
_entity.id
_entity.type
_entity.pdbx_description
1 polymer ?
#
loop_
_entity_poly.entity_id
_entity_poly.type
_entity_poly.pdbx_seq_one_letter_code
_entity_poly.pdbx_strand_id
1 'polypeptide(L)'
;MMLRKREFLAGLGAGLGLAAGGAMAQDYPPTSYPKGKDLGAVAPEKKKDIPHRKVTTKNLFKVPDAYPNGIAITDDGIWVAEQKAGGYGRSGRHEKEAAWLFDWNGKKLKTVLTDSYNTSGFAFGNGHVWMGANGGPEGIYEVDLNGRLVSHRQIPLGNANGGGSHGLLYHNGKLWIVANRLKGILRVDPATWAPEFMIPITTARWHGIAWADDVPGGAIWMVTGSSDINRYVMQDGRLHHTTTCGLMKYAATTGELLETAEFEDGTADAHGLAMWRGKLYSCDAGVGPPGFEGTGSPSAGYVFEIGFL
;
A
#
# COMPACT_ATOMS: atom_id res chain seq x y z
N MET A 1 52.20 -53.45 8.48
CA MET A 1 51.52 -54.73 8.58
C MET A 1 50.04 -54.53 8.47
N MET A 2 49.50 -55.00 7.37
CA MET A 2 48.12 -55.29 6.97
C MET A 2 46.95 -54.33 7.20
N LEU A 3 46.44 -53.93 6.06
CA LEU A 3 45.11 -53.41 5.75
C LEU A 3 43.98 -54.30 6.28
N ARG A 4 42.85 -53.72 6.61
CA ARG A 4 41.52 -54.24 6.28
C ARG A 4 40.52 -53.12 5.98
N LYS A 5 40.01 -53.16 4.77
CA LYS A 5 38.80 -52.48 4.28
C LYS A 5 37.60 -52.94 5.11
N ARG A 6 36.68 -52.05 5.41
CA ARG A 6 35.28 -52.38 5.70
C ARG A 6 34.37 -51.50 4.85
N GLU A 7 33.67 -52.18 4.01
CA GLU A 7 32.55 -51.72 3.20
C GLU A 7 31.42 -51.28 4.12
N PHE A 8 30.79 -50.13 3.84
CA PHE A 8 29.57 -49.73 4.51
C PHE A 8 28.42 -49.80 3.50
N LEU A 9 27.48 -50.66 3.81
CA LEU A 9 26.21 -50.88 3.13
C LEU A 9 25.38 -49.59 3.11
N ALA A 10 24.82 -49.31 1.91
CA ALA A 10 23.81 -48.34 1.68
C ALA A 10 22.50 -48.74 2.35
N GLY A 11 22.05 -47.94 3.31
CA GLY A 11 20.70 -47.98 3.86
C GLY A 11 19.82 -47.01 3.12
N LEU A 12 18.91 -47.48 2.28
CA LEU A 12 17.80 -46.72 1.72
C LEU A 12 16.81 -46.39 2.84
N GLY A 13 16.90 -45.19 3.39
CA GLY A 13 15.89 -44.60 4.23
C GLY A 13 14.98 -43.72 3.37
N ALA A 14 13.81 -44.25 3.00
CA ALA A 14 12.75 -43.44 2.40
C ALA A 14 12.16 -42.49 3.44
N GLY A 15 12.71 -41.32 3.54
CA GLY A 15 12.13 -40.21 4.28
C GLY A 15 11.03 -39.60 3.43
N LEU A 16 9.77 -39.86 3.78
CA LEU A 16 8.63 -39.05 3.34
C LEU A 16 8.80 -37.64 3.89
N GLY A 17 9.47 -36.78 3.13
CA GLY A 17 9.45 -35.33 3.37
C GLY A 17 8.08 -34.81 3.01
N LEU A 18 7.29 -34.47 4.02
CA LEU A 18 6.16 -33.58 3.86
C LEU A 18 6.71 -32.26 3.30
N ALA A 19 6.55 -32.05 2.01
CA ALA A 19 6.76 -30.78 1.38
C ALA A 19 5.71 -29.82 1.98
N ALA A 20 6.14 -28.98 2.92
CA ALA A 20 5.41 -27.78 3.23
C ALA A 20 5.33 -26.99 1.92
N GLY A 21 4.15 -26.94 1.33
CA GLY A 21 3.87 -26.15 0.15
C GLY A 21 3.99 -24.68 0.50
N GLY A 22 5.22 -24.16 0.44
CA GLY A 22 5.44 -22.73 0.34
C GLY A 22 4.80 -22.28 -0.97
N ALA A 23 3.85 -21.34 -0.89
CA ALA A 23 3.35 -20.68 -2.07
C ALA A 23 4.56 -20.09 -2.80
N MET A 24 4.94 -20.70 -3.90
CA MET A 24 6.02 -20.20 -4.74
C MET A 24 5.57 -18.87 -5.31
N ALA A 25 6.34 -17.80 -5.09
CA ALA A 25 6.18 -16.59 -5.85
C ALA A 25 6.16 -17.00 -7.32
N GLN A 26 5.06 -16.71 -8.01
CA GLN A 26 5.03 -16.94 -9.46
C GLN A 26 5.94 -15.87 -10.07
N ASP A 27 7.16 -16.27 -10.39
CA ASP A 27 8.03 -15.48 -11.26
C ASP A 27 7.37 -15.43 -12.64
N TYR A 28 6.71 -14.33 -12.93
CA TYR A 28 6.36 -14.04 -14.32
C TYR A 28 7.66 -13.81 -15.07
N PRO A 29 7.88 -14.49 -16.19
CA PRO A 29 9.08 -14.23 -16.98
C PRO A 29 9.13 -12.76 -17.32
N PRO A 30 10.31 -12.16 -17.45
CA PRO A 30 10.47 -10.80 -17.92
C PRO A 30 9.92 -10.73 -19.35
N THR A 31 8.63 -10.50 -19.45
CA THR A 31 8.01 -10.21 -20.73
C THR A 31 8.46 -8.83 -21.11
N SER A 32 8.81 -8.66 -22.36
CA SER A 32 9.04 -7.35 -22.97
C SER A 32 7.71 -6.59 -23.00
N TYR A 33 7.28 -6.09 -21.84
CA TYR A 33 6.13 -5.21 -21.80
C TYR A 33 6.44 -3.94 -22.60
N PRO A 34 5.44 -3.41 -23.29
CA PRO A 34 5.58 -2.15 -23.99
C PRO A 34 6.08 -1.09 -23.01
N LYS A 35 7.04 -0.29 -23.44
CA LYS A 35 7.52 0.86 -22.65
C LYS A 35 6.36 1.80 -22.38
N GLY A 36 6.35 2.50 -21.26
CA GLY A 36 5.29 3.27 -20.63
C GLY A 36 4.22 3.95 -21.49
N LYS A 37 4.54 4.45 -22.70
CA LYS A 37 3.55 5.03 -23.60
C LYS A 37 2.52 4.01 -24.13
N ASP A 38 2.89 2.74 -24.18
CA ASP A 38 2.02 1.67 -24.65
C ASP A 38 1.09 1.17 -23.54
N LEU A 39 1.36 1.56 -22.29
CA LEU A 39 0.46 1.38 -21.16
C LEU A 39 -0.54 2.54 -21.01
N GLY A 40 -0.61 3.46 -21.97
CA GLY A 40 -1.51 4.59 -21.92
C GLY A 40 -1.13 5.67 -20.89
N ALA A 41 0.07 5.57 -20.31
CA ALA A 41 0.55 6.57 -19.35
C ALA A 41 0.80 7.91 -20.09
N VAL A 42 0.04 8.92 -19.75
CA VAL A 42 0.27 10.29 -20.19
C VAL A 42 1.03 11.01 -19.09
N ALA A 43 2.18 11.60 -19.42
CA ALA A 43 2.83 12.52 -18.49
C ALA A 43 1.85 13.66 -18.18
N PRO A 44 1.59 13.98 -16.90
CA PRO A 44 0.70 15.06 -16.55
C PRO A 44 1.23 16.35 -17.20
N GLU A 45 0.42 16.93 -18.09
CA GLU A 45 0.72 18.24 -18.62
C GLU A 45 0.76 19.24 -17.49
N LYS A 46 1.67 20.22 -17.56
CA LYS A 46 1.71 21.32 -16.60
C LYS A 46 0.50 22.22 -16.84
N LYS A 47 -0.63 21.93 -16.20
CA LYS A 47 -1.74 22.87 -16.16
C LYS A 47 -1.34 24.08 -15.35
N LYS A 48 -1.64 25.27 -15.85
CA LYS A 48 -1.34 26.52 -15.17
C LYS A 48 -2.20 26.75 -13.93
N ASP A 49 -3.38 26.16 -13.84
CA ASP A 49 -4.39 26.46 -12.82
C ASP A 49 -4.94 25.17 -12.19
N ILE A 50 -4.06 24.35 -11.59
CA ILE A 50 -4.50 23.19 -10.82
C ILE A 50 -5.08 23.69 -9.49
N PRO A 51 -6.36 23.40 -9.19
CA PRO A 51 -6.96 23.76 -7.92
C PRO A 51 -6.14 23.23 -6.74
N HIS A 52 -5.95 24.07 -5.74
CA HIS A 52 -5.30 23.72 -4.50
C HIS A 52 -6.21 24.08 -3.34
N ARG A 53 -6.47 23.11 -2.47
CA ARG A 53 -7.32 23.29 -1.29
C ARG A 53 -6.57 22.97 0.00
N LYS A 54 -7.16 23.37 1.10
CA LYS A 54 -6.74 23.00 2.43
C LYS A 54 -7.69 21.98 3.00
N VAL A 55 -7.17 21.08 3.82
CA VAL A 55 -7.93 20.04 4.49
C VAL A 55 -7.55 19.95 5.95
N THR A 56 -8.51 19.50 6.75
CA THR A 56 -8.33 19.19 8.17
C THR A 56 -8.73 17.76 8.45
N THR A 57 -8.45 17.26 9.65
CA THR A 57 -8.80 15.92 10.09
C THR A 57 -9.85 15.95 11.19
N LYS A 58 -10.71 14.94 11.19
CA LYS A 58 -11.60 14.60 12.29
C LYS A 58 -11.34 13.18 12.73
N ASN A 59 -10.67 13.01 13.86
CA ASN A 59 -10.37 11.69 14.42
C ASN A 59 -11.66 10.91 14.72
N LEU A 60 -11.69 9.64 14.31
CA LEU A 60 -12.76 8.68 14.59
C LEU A 60 -12.39 7.81 15.79
N PHE A 61 -11.37 7.00 15.65
CA PHE A 61 -10.87 6.13 16.71
C PHE A 61 -9.37 5.89 16.56
N LYS A 62 -8.73 5.55 17.66
CA LYS A 62 -7.31 5.18 17.68
C LYS A 62 -7.16 3.67 17.46
N VAL A 63 -6.28 3.30 16.54
CA VAL A 63 -5.93 1.89 16.33
C VAL A 63 -5.11 1.41 17.54
N PRO A 64 -5.49 0.28 18.18
CA PRO A 64 -4.95 -0.10 19.48
C PRO A 64 -3.48 -0.51 19.46
N ASP A 65 -3.01 -1.09 18.37
CA ASP A 65 -1.67 -1.68 18.27
C ASP A 65 -0.99 -1.30 16.95
N ALA A 66 0.34 -1.17 16.96
CA ALA A 66 1.19 -0.98 15.79
C ALA A 66 0.86 0.24 14.90
N TYR A 67 1.51 0.33 13.73
CA TYR A 67 1.27 1.39 12.77
C TYR A 67 0.07 1.07 11.89
N PRO A 68 -0.99 1.89 11.87
CA PRO A 68 -2.02 1.80 10.85
C PRO A 68 -1.48 2.33 9.52
N ASN A 69 -1.15 1.45 8.59
CA ASN A 69 -0.47 1.86 7.35
C ASN A 69 -1.31 1.74 6.08
N GLY A 70 -2.44 1.08 6.14
CA GLY A 70 -3.37 0.98 5.02
C GLY A 70 -4.81 0.93 5.50
N ILE A 71 -5.75 1.43 4.68
CA ILE A 71 -7.17 1.47 5.01
C ILE A 71 -8.01 1.12 3.78
N ALA A 72 -9.11 0.39 4.00
CA ALA A 72 -10.20 0.25 3.05
C ALA A 72 -11.53 0.26 3.81
N ILE A 73 -12.60 0.71 3.17
CA ILE A 73 -13.93 0.77 3.79
C ILE A 73 -14.91 -0.07 2.98
N THR A 74 -15.70 -0.87 3.68
CA THR A 74 -16.76 -1.72 3.15
C THR A 74 -18.04 -1.47 3.91
N ASP A 75 -19.14 -2.10 3.49
CA ASP A 75 -20.39 -2.04 4.26
C ASP A 75 -20.26 -2.63 5.67
N ASP A 76 -19.33 -3.59 5.85
CA ASP A 76 -19.09 -4.23 7.15
C ASP A 76 -18.30 -3.34 8.13
N GLY A 77 -17.63 -2.29 7.64
CA GLY A 77 -16.84 -1.39 8.46
C GLY A 77 -15.51 -0.93 7.82
N ILE A 78 -14.58 -0.57 8.68
CA ILE A 78 -13.29 0.00 8.31
C ILE A 78 -12.20 -1.05 8.50
N TRP A 79 -11.57 -1.44 7.40
CA TRP A 79 -10.38 -2.29 7.41
C TRP A 79 -9.13 -1.43 7.59
N VAL A 80 -8.23 -1.88 8.45
CA VAL A 80 -6.92 -1.24 8.69
C VAL A 80 -5.83 -2.30 8.63
N ALA A 81 -4.79 -2.03 7.87
CA ALA A 81 -3.60 -2.88 7.83
C ALA A 81 -2.57 -2.45 8.88
N GLU A 82 -2.07 -3.43 9.59
CA GLU A 82 -0.97 -3.30 10.53
C GLU A 82 0.38 -3.31 9.80
N GLN A 83 1.27 -2.42 10.20
CA GLN A 83 2.70 -2.51 9.87
C GLN A 83 3.51 -2.69 11.16
N LYS A 84 4.23 -3.81 11.31
CA LYS A 84 5.09 -4.08 12.48
C LYS A 84 6.54 -3.71 12.26
N ALA A 85 7.00 -3.85 11.04
CA ALA A 85 8.42 -3.76 10.69
C ALA A 85 8.79 -2.44 10.01
N GLY A 86 8.13 -1.36 10.31
CA GLY A 86 8.57 -0.03 9.87
C GLY A 86 10.03 0.17 10.26
N GLY A 87 10.86 0.80 9.41
CA GLY A 87 12.31 0.97 9.49
C GLY A 87 12.94 1.41 10.82
N TYR A 88 12.30 1.15 11.92
CA TYR A 88 12.69 1.47 13.30
C TYR A 88 13.42 0.31 14.00
N GLY A 89 14.20 -0.46 13.26
CA GLY A 89 15.19 -1.36 13.87
C GLY A 89 14.65 -2.57 14.61
N ARG A 90 13.43 -3.00 14.37
CA ARG A 90 12.94 -4.29 14.89
C ARG A 90 13.55 -5.41 14.06
N SER A 91 14.65 -5.91 14.58
CA SER A 91 15.40 -7.02 14.05
C SER A 91 14.58 -8.31 14.03
N GLY A 92 14.38 -8.87 12.83
CA GLY A 92 14.62 -10.29 12.67
C GLY A 92 13.54 -11.29 12.98
N ARG A 93 12.31 -10.93 13.37
CA ARG A 93 11.22 -11.89 13.45
C ARG A 93 10.13 -11.52 12.44
N HIS A 94 9.89 -12.43 11.52
CA HIS A 94 8.70 -12.41 10.67
C HIS A 94 7.46 -12.72 11.53
N GLU A 95 7.00 -11.74 12.27
CA GLU A 95 5.68 -11.82 12.88
C GLU A 95 4.64 -11.54 11.81
N LYS A 96 3.59 -12.34 11.77
CA LYS A 96 2.45 -12.09 10.89
C LYS A 96 1.87 -10.72 11.17
N GLU A 97 1.62 -9.96 10.11
CA GLU A 97 0.92 -8.69 10.19
C GLU A 97 -0.58 -8.90 9.95
N ALA A 98 -1.38 -8.08 10.56
CA ALA A 98 -2.83 -8.21 10.56
C ALA A 98 -3.52 -7.22 9.62
N ALA A 99 -4.62 -7.67 9.04
CA ALA A 99 -5.70 -6.80 8.60
C ALA A 99 -6.82 -6.87 9.63
N TRP A 100 -7.19 -5.74 10.20
CA TRP A 100 -8.25 -5.63 11.19
C TRP A 100 -9.49 -4.98 10.60
N LEU A 101 -10.66 -5.56 10.86
CA LEU A 101 -11.93 -4.91 10.62
C LEU A 101 -12.44 -4.26 11.91
N PHE A 102 -12.77 -2.99 11.85
CA PHE A 102 -13.39 -2.22 12.92
C PHE A 102 -14.79 -1.75 12.53
N ASP A 103 -15.67 -1.61 13.49
CA ASP A 103 -16.86 -0.79 13.32
C ASP A 103 -16.50 0.72 13.33
N TRP A 104 -17.47 1.58 13.07
CA TRP A 104 -17.28 3.03 13.03
C TRP A 104 -16.96 3.66 14.39
N ASN A 105 -17.09 2.92 15.49
CA ASN A 105 -16.72 3.33 16.85
C ASN A 105 -15.35 2.81 17.29
N GLY A 106 -14.64 2.09 16.41
CA GLY A 106 -13.32 1.53 16.69
C GLY A 106 -13.34 0.20 17.44
N LYS A 107 -14.51 -0.47 17.55
CA LYS A 107 -14.56 -1.83 18.06
C LYS A 107 -14.03 -2.79 17.00
N LYS A 108 -13.00 -3.55 17.35
CA LYS A 108 -12.43 -4.57 16.47
C LYS A 108 -13.42 -5.75 16.30
N LEU A 109 -13.84 -5.99 15.08
CA LEU A 109 -14.80 -7.03 14.70
C LEU A 109 -14.11 -8.30 14.21
N LYS A 110 -12.98 -8.14 13.49
CA LYS A 110 -12.26 -9.28 12.89
C LYS A 110 -10.76 -8.99 12.83
N THR A 111 -9.99 -10.08 12.85
CA THR A 111 -8.55 -10.07 12.57
C THR A 111 -8.26 -11.14 11.52
N VAL A 112 -7.58 -10.75 10.45
CA VAL A 112 -7.02 -11.65 9.44
C VAL A 112 -5.51 -11.55 9.54
N LEU A 113 -4.85 -12.64 9.94
CA LEU A 113 -3.38 -12.70 9.99
C LEU A 113 -2.84 -13.07 8.60
N THR A 114 -1.81 -12.37 8.17
CA THR A 114 -1.22 -12.53 6.84
C THR A 114 0.28 -12.80 6.93
N ASP A 115 0.85 -13.31 5.85
CA ASP A 115 2.31 -13.50 5.74
C ASP A 115 2.99 -12.26 5.12
N SER A 116 2.27 -11.17 4.91
CA SER A 116 2.82 -9.88 4.52
C SER A 116 3.76 -9.34 5.60
N TYR A 117 4.81 -8.67 5.19
CA TYR A 117 5.81 -8.12 6.11
C TYR A 117 6.18 -6.69 5.71
N ASN A 118 6.27 -5.81 6.69
CA ASN A 118 6.46 -4.38 6.47
C ASN A 118 5.39 -3.82 5.52
N THR A 119 4.12 -4.11 5.85
CA THR A 119 2.98 -3.76 5.02
C THR A 119 2.80 -2.25 4.94
N SER A 120 2.73 -1.73 3.72
CA SER A 120 2.51 -0.31 3.44
C SER A 120 1.31 -0.03 2.54
N GLY A 121 0.65 -1.07 2.06
CA GLY A 121 -0.52 -0.93 1.20
C GLY A 121 -1.60 -1.91 1.58
N PHE A 122 -2.84 -1.48 1.47
CA PHE A 122 -3.99 -2.31 1.78
C PHE A 122 -5.15 -2.03 0.83
N ALA A 123 -5.82 -3.09 0.40
CA ALA A 123 -7.11 -3.03 -0.28
C ALA A 123 -7.99 -4.20 0.17
N PHE A 124 -9.29 -4.03 0.03
CA PHE A 124 -10.27 -5.09 0.14
C PHE A 124 -11.01 -5.24 -1.19
N GLY A 125 -11.08 -6.44 -1.70
CA GLY A 125 -11.79 -6.70 -2.95
C GLY A 125 -11.92 -8.17 -3.26
N ASN A 126 -13.00 -8.53 -3.96
CA ASN A 126 -13.32 -9.91 -4.31
C ASN A 126 -13.38 -10.87 -3.09
N GLY A 127 -13.78 -10.36 -1.92
CA GLY A 127 -13.86 -11.14 -0.68
C GLY A 127 -12.51 -11.46 -0.03
N HIS A 128 -11.43 -10.82 -0.48
CA HIS A 128 -10.06 -11.00 0.01
C HIS A 128 -9.47 -9.70 0.53
N VAL A 129 -8.51 -9.82 1.42
CA VAL A 129 -7.60 -8.73 1.78
C VAL A 129 -6.37 -8.79 0.88
N TRP A 130 -5.93 -7.63 0.43
CA TRP A 130 -4.74 -7.45 -0.40
C TRP A 130 -3.75 -6.59 0.37
N MET A 131 -2.55 -7.11 0.62
CA MET A 131 -1.54 -6.45 1.41
C MET A 131 -0.24 -6.29 0.63
N GLY A 132 0.27 -5.06 0.59
CA GLY A 132 1.50 -4.72 -0.09
C GLY A 132 2.69 -4.75 0.85
N ALA A 133 3.57 -5.73 0.70
CA ALA A 133 4.77 -5.90 1.51
C ALA A 133 5.96 -5.15 0.95
N ASN A 134 6.64 -4.37 1.81
CA ASN A 134 7.94 -3.74 1.52
C ASN A 134 9.11 -4.48 2.16
N GLY A 135 8.87 -5.52 2.95
CA GLY A 135 9.86 -6.42 3.53
C GLY A 135 9.77 -7.80 2.91
N GLY A 136 10.80 -8.58 3.07
CA GLY A 136 10.98 -9.82 2.35
C GLY A 136 10.14 -11.02 2.83
N PRO A 137 9.47 -11.72 1.93
CA PRO A 137 9.45 -11.46 0.49
C PRO A 137 8.54 -10.27 0.14
N GLU A 138 9.08 -9.31 -0.62
CA GLU A 138 8.31 -8.17 -1.12
C GLU A 138 7.24 -8.60 -2.13
N GLY A 139 6.19 -7.82 -2.28
CA GLY A 139 5.13 -8.05 -3.27
C GLY A 139 3.73 -7.86 -2.72
N ILE A 140 2.76 -8.35 -3.44
CA ILE A 140 1.35 -8.26 -3.10
C ILE A 140 0.86 -9.63 -2.63
N TYR A 141 0.32 -9.66 -1.43
CA TYR A 141 -0.29 -10.85 -0.81
C TYR A 141 -1.80 -10.73 -0.93
N GLU A 142 -2.42 -11.73 -1.55
CA GLU A 142 -3.86 -11.93 -1.55
C GLU A 142 -4.19 -13.01 -0.52
N VAL A 143 -5.03 -12.69 0.45
CA VAL A 143 -5.33 -13.56 1.59
C VAL A 143 -6.84 -13.62 1.80
N ASP A 144 -7.39 -14.82 1.98
CA ASP A 144 -8.80 -14.98 2.30
C ASP A 144 -9.12 -14.53 3.74
N LEU A 145 -10.40 -14.40 4.06
CA LEU A 145 -10.84 -13.92 5.36
C LEU A 145 -10.58 -14.88 6.54
N ASN A 146 -10.02 -16.07 6.26
CA ASN A 146 -9.55 -17.03 7.26
C ASN A 146 -8.04 -16.99 7.47
N GLY A 147 -7.33 -16.08 6.77
CA GLY A 147 -5.88 -15.94 6.85
C GLY A 147 -5.11 -16.92 5.97
N ARG A 148 -5.77 -17.60 5.03
CA ARG A 148 -5.11 -18.49 4.07
C ARG A 148 -4.57 -17.67 2.89
N LEU A 149 -3.30 -17.81 2.61
CA LEU A 149 -2.67 -17.22 1.42
C LEU A 149 -3.31 -17.80 0.15
N VAL A 150 -3.86 -16.91 -0.69
CA VAL A 150 -4.41 -17.24 -2.01
C VAL A 150 -3.34 -17.08 -3.07
N SER A 151 -2.65 -15.93 -3.06
CA SER A 151 -1.53 -15.67 -3.96
C SER A 151 -0.52 -14.71 -3.34
N HIS A 152 0.76 -14.84 -3.74
CA HIS A 152 1.80 -13.85 -3.53
C HIS A 152 2.49 -13.56 -4.86
N ARG A 153 2.53 -12.30 -5.25
CA ARG A 153 3.02 -11.90 -6.56
C ARG A 153 3.88 -10.64 -6.46
N GLN A 154 4.95 -10.62 -7.23
CA GLN A 154 5.78 -9.42 -7.39
C GLN A 154 5.01 -8.33 -8.15
N ILE A 155 5.34 -7.06 -7.89
CA ILE A 155 4.77 -5.95 -8.67
C ILE A 155 5.20 -6.11 -10.12
N PRO A 156 4.26 -6.14 -11.10
CA PRO A 156 4.62 -6.20 -12.51
C PRO A 156 5.56 -5.05 -12.89
N LEU A 157 6.53 -5.31 -13.75
CA LEU A 157 7.55 -4.36 -14.21
C LEU A 157 8.53 -3.88 -13.09
N GLY A 158 8.33 -4.28 -11.85
CA GLY A 158 9.13 -3.82 -10.69
C GLY A 158 10.34 -4.65 -10.34
N ASN A 159 10.54 -5.79 -10.95
CA ASN A 159 11.35 -6.90 -10.45
C ASN A 159 12.86 -6.71 -10.42
N ALA A 160 13.44 -5.85 -11.21
CA ALA A 160 14.91 -5.80 -11.32
C ALA A 160 15.61 -5.34 -10.02
N ASN A 161 14.86 -4.72 -9.08
CA ASN A 161 15.43 -4.13 -7.85
C ASN A 161 14.51 -4.27 -6.63
N GLY A 162 13.63 -5.28 -6.61
CA GLY A 162 12.57 -5.39 -5.61
C GLY A 162 11.48 -4.34 -5.82
N GLY A 163 10.25 -4.65 -5.51
CA GLY A 163 9.15 -3.76 -5.81
C GLY A 163 8.43 -3.31 -4.54
N GLY A 164 8.88 -2.23 -3.90
CA GLY A 164 8.12 -1.64 -2.80
C GLY A 164 6.75 -1.19 -3.29
N SER A 165 5.67 -1.75 -2.71
CA SER A 165 4.32 -1.21 -2.88
C SER A 165 3.98 -0.35 -1.68
N HIS A 166 3.30 0.77 -1.93
CA HIS A 166 2.71 1.54 -0.85
C HIS A 166 1.18 1.45 -0.90
N GLY A 167 0.47 2.36 -1.52
CA GLY A 167 -0.98 2.29 -1.56
C GLY A 167 -1.51 1.15 -2.43
N LEU A 168 -2.58 0.52 -2.02
CA LEU A 168 -3.38 -0.40 -2.82
C LEU A 168 -4.83 0.07 -2.87
N LEU A 169 -5.50 -0.21 -3.97
CA LEU A 169 -6.92 0.01 -4.15
C LEU A 169 -7.49 -1.08 -5.04
N TYR A 170 -8.57 -1.70 -4.62
CA TYR A 170 -9.35 -2.61 -5.47
C TYR A 170 -10.62 -1.90 -5.92
N HIS A 171 -10.76 -1.72 -7.23
CA HIS A 171 -11.92 -1.04 -7.80
C HIS A 171 -12.32 -1.65 -9.14
N ASN A 172 -13.60 -1.96 -9.31
CA ASN A 172 -14.18 -2.53 -10.54
C ASN A 172 -13.38 -3.72 -11.09
N GLY A 173 -13.03 -4.67 -10.22
CA GLY A 173 -12.30 -5.88 -10.61
C GLY A 173 -10.83 -5.66 -10.97
N LYS A 174 -10.28 -4.47 -10.73
CA LYS A 174 -8.88 -4.13 -10.97
C LYS A 174 -8.18 -3.77 -9.67
N LEU A 175 -6.90 -4.14 -9.59
CA LEU A 175 -6.03 -3.75 -8.51
C LEU A 175 -5.15 -2.57 -8.97
N TRP A 176 -5.17 -1.48 -8.20
CA TRP A 176 -4.30 -0.34 -8.40
C TRP A 176 -3.21 -0.37 -7.33
N ILE A 177 -1.97 -0.17 -7.75
CA ILE A 177 -0.78 -0.34 -6.91
C ILE A 177 0.07 0.92 -7.01
N VAL A 178 0.33 1.58 -5.90
CA VAL A 178 1.39 2.60 -5.82
C VAL A 178 2.72 1.88 -5.85
N ALA A 179 3.36 1.88 -7.01
CA ALA A 179 4.60 1.18 -7.28
C ALA A 179 5.78 2.16 -7.21
N ASN A 180 6.37 2.29 -6.02
CA ASN A 180 7.36 3.33 -5.72
C ASN A 180 8.58 3.29 -6.65
N ARG A 181 9.08 2.12 -6.98
CA ARG A 181 10.26 2.00 -7.84
C ARG A 181 9.96 2.29 -9.31
N LEU A 182 8.72 2.10 -9.73
CA LEU A 182 8.25 2.51 -11.05
C LEU A 182 7.88 3.99 -11.11
N LYS A 183 7.79 4.65 -9.96
CA LYS A 183 7.32 6.03 -9.85
C LYS A 183 5.94 6.23 -10.48
N GLY A 184 5.00 5.36 -10.14
CA GLY A 184 3.66 5.41 -10.71
C GLY A 184 2.61 4.65 -9.94
N ILE A 185 1.34 4.93 -10.28
CA ILE A 185 0.19 4.13 -9.87
C ILE A 185 -0.12 3.18 -11.02
N LEU A 186 0.07 1.89 -10.78
CA LEU A 186 -0.11 0.85 -11.79
C LEU A 186 -1.49 0.20 -11.63
N ARG A 187 -2.26 0.12 -12.72
CA ARG A 187 -3.48 -0.69 -12.77
C ARG A 187 -3.15 -2.09 -13.29
N VAL A 188 -3.59 -3.10 -12.58
CA VAL A 188 -3.31 -4.51 -12.86
C VAL A 188 -4.61 -5.31 -12.90
N ASP A 189 -4.70 -6.24 -13.83
CA ASP A 189 -5.72 -7.27 -13.79
C ASP A 189 -5.32 -8.34 -12.75
N PRO A 190 -6.09 -8.54 -11.67
CA PRO A 190 -5.68 -9.45 -10.60
C PRO A 190 -5.70 -10.93 -11.00
N ALA A 191 -6.45 -11.31 -12.03
CA ALA A 191 -6.52 -12.69 -12.50
C ALA A 191 -5.30 -13.08 -13.34
N THR A 192 -4.92 -12.23 -14.29
CA THR A 192 -3.80 -12.47 -15.21
C THR A 192 -2.49 -11.87 -14.73
N TRP A 193 -2.54 -10.93 -13.78
CA TRP A 193 -1.45 -10.10 -13.28
C TRP A 193 -0.83 -9.20 -14.36
N ALA A 194 -1.57 -8.95 -15.43
CA ALA A 194 -1.12 -8.08 -16.51
C ALA A 194 -1.26 -6.60 -16.12
N PRO A 195 -0.22 -5.79 -16.30
CA PRO A 195 -0.33 -4.34 -16.17
C PRO A 195 -1.10 -3.78 -17.37
N GLU A 196 -2.08 -2.93 -17.11
CA GLU A 196 -2.96 -2.36 -18.13
C GLU A 196 -2.76 -0.86 -18.35
N PHE A 197 -2.35 -0.16 -17.30
CA PHE A 197 -2.25 1.29 -17.31
C PHE A 197 -1.33 1.75 -16.17
N MET A 198 -0.64 2.87 -16.36
CA MET A 198 0.18 3.50 -15.32
C MET A 198 0.02 5.02 -15.33
N ILE A 199 -0.25 5.59 -14.17
CA ILE A 199 -0.19 7.02 -13.91
C ILE A 199 1.22 7.33 -13.40
N PRO A 200 2.05 8.10 -14.13
CA PRO A 200 3.37 8.48 -13.63
C PRO A 200 3.22 9.50 -12.50
N ILE A 201 4.04 9.35 -11.46
CA ILE A 201 4.07 10.23 -10.30
C ILE A 201 5.43 10.91 -10.22
N THR A 202 5.43 12.24 -10.07
CA THR A 202 6.65 13.05 -10.06
C THR A 202 7.06 13.53 -8.66
N THR A 203 6.19 13.31 -7.66
CA THR A 203 6.43 13.70 -6.26
C THR A 203 7.13 12.60 -5.47
N ALA A 204 7.53 12.89 -4.24
CA ALA A 204 8.13 11.91 -3.32
C ALA A 204 7.12 11.41 -2.27
N ARG A 205 7.38 10.22 -1.71
CA ARG A 205 6.64 9.61 -0.60
C ARG A 205 5.14 9.43 -0.84
N TRP A 206 4.83 8.56 -1.74
CA TRP A 206 3.46 8.18 -2.07
C TRP A 206 2.97 7.07 -1.15
N HIS A 207 1.74 7.21 -0.68
CA HIS A 207 1.12 6.25 0.21
C HIS A 207 -0.25 5.81 -0.30
N GLY A 208 -1.30 5.87 0.52
CA GLY A 208 -2.61 5.38 0.20
C GLY A 208 -3.27 6.04 -1.00
N ILE A 209 -4.09 5.28 -1.68
CA ILE A 209 -4.90 5.74 -2.82
C ILE A 209 -6.37 5.39 -2.63
N ALA A 210 -7.26 6.24 -3.13
CA ALA A 210 -8.69 6.05 -3.07
C ALA A 210 -9.37 6.45 -4.39
N TRP A 211 -10.42 5.74 -4.77
CA TRP A 211 -11.21 6.04 -5.96
C TRP A 211 -12.24 7.14 -5.69
N ALA A 212 -12.45 8.03 -6.67
CA ALA A 212 -13.48 9.04 -6.68
C ALA A 212 -14.24 9.04 -8.01
N ASP A 213 -15.58 9.10 -7.94
CA ASP A 213 -16.47 9.07 -9.10
C ASP A 213 -16.95 10.48 -9.52
N ASP A 214 -16.32 11.53 -9.04
CA ASP A 214 -16.75 12.92 -9.23
C ASP A 214 -16.25 13.56 -10.53
N VAL A 215 -15.56 12.80 -11.37
CA VAL A 215 -15.15 13.21 -12.72
C VAL A 215 -15.43 12.08 -13.71
N PRO A 216 -15.67 12.39 -15.01
CA PRO A 216 -15.88 11.37 -16.02
C PRO A 216 -14.70 10.40 -16.11
N GLY A 217 -14.99 9.09 -16.03
CA GLY A 217 -13.97 8.04 -16.04
C GLY A 217 -13.27 7.81 -14.72
N GLY A 218 -13.69 8.52 -13.66
CA GLY A 218 -13.16 8.41 -12.32
C GLY A 218 -11.83 9.10 -12.09
N ALA A 219 -11.47 9.24 -10.82
CA ALA A 219 -10.20 9.80 -10.38
C ALA A 219 -9.60 8.97 -9.23
N ILE A 220 -8.31 9.15 -9.02
CA ILE A 220 -7.59 8.57 -7.89
C ILE A 220 -7.04 9.70 -7.04
N TRP A 221 -7.49 9.78 -5.80
CA TRP A 221 -6.80 10.50 -4.75
C TRP A 221 -5.62 9.68 -4.25
N MET A 222 -4.51 10.36 -4.01
CA MET A 222 -3.30 9.80 -3.41
C MET A 222 -2.84 10.69 -2.27
N VAL A 223 -2.50 10.09 -1.14
CA VAL A 223 -1.89 10.81 -0.02
C VAL A 223 -0.37 10.72 -0.09
N THR A 224 0.28 11.83 0.22
CA THR A 224 1.74 11.91 0.37
C THR A 224 2.06 12.02 1.85
N GLY A 225 2.64 10.97 2.43
CA GLY A 225 2.93 10.92 3.88
C GLY A 225 4.18 11.68 4.30
N SER A 226 4.41 11.70 5.56
CA SER A 226 5.55 12.11 6.40
C SER A 226 6.33 13.39 6.10
N SER A 227 6.54 14.16 7.15
CA SER A 227 7.27 15.43 7.14
C SER A 227 8.78 15.34 6.94
N ASP A 228 9.39 14.18 7.14
CA ASP A 228 10.85 14.07 7.21
C ASP A 228 11.55 14.18 5.86
N ILE A 229 10.79 14.18 4.77
CA ILE A 229 11.30 14.24 3.42
C ILE A 229 10.65 15.37 2.66
N ASN A 230 11.45 16.03 1.86
CA ASN A 230 11.03 17.04 0.92
C ASN A 230 9.83 16.58 0.11
N ARG A 231 8.69 17.19 0.34
CA ARG A 231 7.46 16.95 -0.38
C ARG A 231 7.17 18.09 -1.33
N TYR A 232 6.47 17.74 -2.37
CA TYR A 232 6.13 18.70 -3.39
C TYR A 232 4.63 18.60 -3.65
N VAL A 233 3.96 19.72 -3.57
CA VAL A 233 2.56 19.89 -3.99
C VAL A 233 2.50 20.83 -5.17
N MET A 234 1.54 20.62 -6.06
CA MET A 234 1.30 21.58 -7.13
C MET A 234 0.44 22.72 -6.57
N GLN A 235 0.95 23.93 -6.67
CA GLN A 235 0.24 25.16 -6.32
C GLN A 235 0.51 26.20 -7.40
N ASP A 236 -0.54 26.88 -7.86
CA ASP A 236 -0.44 27.89 -8.92
C ASP A 236 0.27 27.38 -10.19
N GLY A 237 0.04 26.11 -10.54
CA GLY A 237 0.69 25.46 -11.68
C GLY A 237 2.19 25.18 -11.48
N ARG A 238 2.72 25.35 -10.28
CA ARG A 238 4.12 25.09 -9.90
C ARG A 238 4.23 24.03 -8.83
N LEU A 239 5.34 23.31 -8.85
CA LEU A 239 5.69 22.34 -7.82
C LEU A 239 6.30 23.09 -6.63
N HIS A 240 5.60 23.10 -5.51
CA HIS A 240 6.07 23.71 -4.26
C HIS A 240 6.56 22.64 -3.30
N HIS A 241 7.62 22.95 -2.60
CA HIS A 241 8.11 22.16 -1.49
C HIS A 241 7.25 22.45 -0.24
N THR A 242 6.77 21.39 0.40
CA THR A 242 6.04 21.52 1.66
C THR A 242 6.54 20.50 2.68
N THR A 243 6.42 20.85 3.94
CA THR A 243 6.68 19.95 5.08
C THR A 243 5.41 19.29 5.60
N THR A 244 4.25 19.65 5.09
CA THR A 244 2.97 19.07 5.48
C THR A 244 2.60 17.87 4.62
N CYS A 245 1.79 16.98 5.16
CA CYS A 245 1.15 15.92 4.38
C CYS A 245 0.20 16.54 3.35
N GLY A 246 0.08 15.92 2.19
CA GLY A 246 -0.75 16.43 1.11
C GLY A 246 -1.56 15.35 0.40
N LEU A 247 -2.47 15.81 -0.44
CA LEU A 247 -3.29 15.00 -1.31
C LEU A 247 -3.11 15.42 -2.77
N MET A 248 -3.14 14.47 -3.66
CA MET A 248 -3.09 14.69 -5.11
C MET A 248 -4.19 13.88 -5.77
N LYS A 249 -4.92 14.47 -6.69
CA LYS A 249 -6.00 13.84 -7.44
C LYS A 249 -5.62 13.71 -8.90
N TYR A 250 -5.65 12.50 -9.41
CA TYR A 250 -5.34 12.19 -10.81
C TYR A 250 -6.56 11.65 -11.54
N ALA A 251 -6.76 12.05 -12.79
CA ALA A 251 -7.73 11.41 -13.66
C ALA A 251 -7.32 9.94 -13.89
N ALA A 252 -8.22 9.00 -13.59
CA ALA A 252 -7.90 7.58 -13.67
C ALA A 252 -7.70 7.06 -15.10
N THR A 253 -8.17 7.81 -16.10
CA THR A 253 -8.08 7.44 -17.53
C THR A 253 -6.90 8.08 -18.26
N THR A 254 -6.44 9.25 -17.81
CA THR A 254 -5.39 10.01 -18.51
C THR A 254 -4.13 10.18 -17.67
N GLY A 255 -4.21 10.02 -16.35
CA GLY A 255 -3.12 10.32 -15.42
C GLY A 255 -2.89 11.82 -15.21
N GLU A 256 -3.78 12.67 -15.69
CA GLU A 256 -3.70 14.12 -15.52
C GLU A 256 -3.89 14.49 -14.05
N LEU A 257 -3.04 15.36 -13.50
CA LEU A 257 -3.22 15.94 -12.17
C LEU A 257 -4.36 16.96 -12.21
N LEU A 258 -5.42 16.69 -11.46
CA LEU A 258 -6.65 17.48 -11.43
C LEU A 258 -6.71 18.47 -10.28
N GLU A 259 -6.17 18.09 -9.12
CA GLU A 259 -6.29 18.86 -7.88
C GLU A 259 -5.21 18.46 -6.90
N THR A 260 -4.85 19.37 -6.00
CA THR A 260 -3.99 19.13 -4.85
C THR A 260 -4.62 19.67 -3.57
N ALA A 261 -4.23 19.12 -2.41
CA ALA A 261 -4.58 19.67 -1.12
C ALA A 261 -3.47 19.45 -0.10
N GLU A 262 -3.48 20.22 1.01
CA GLU A 262 -2.56 20.06 2.13
C GLU A 262 -3.30 20.05 3.46
N PHE A 263 -2.71 19.38 4.46
CA PHE A 263 -3.28 19.32 5.81
C PHE A 263 -2.86 20.55 6.62
N GLU A 264 -3.85 21.39 7.01
CA GLU A 264 -3.60 22.59 7.83
C GLU A 264 -3.41 22.31 9.31
N ASP A 265 -3.99 21.24 9.81
CA ASP A 265 -3.96 20.88 11.24
C ASP A 265 -2.66 20.21 11.70
N GLY A 266 -1.64 20.15 10.84
CA GLY A 266 -0.35 19.57 11.17
C GLY A 266 -0.31 18.04 11.12
N THR A 267 -1.30 17.39 10.52
CA THR A 267 -1.23 15.94 10.22
C THR A 267 -0.02 15.65 9.36
N ALA A 268 0.88 14.82 9.87
CA ALA A 268 2.23 14.70 9.31
C ALA A 268 2.49 13.39 8.57
N ASP A 269 1.82 12.29 8.90
CA ASP A 269 2.15 10.96 8.40
C ASP A 269 0.90 10.16 7.99
N ALA A 270 -0.02 10.81 7.27
CA ALA A 270 -1.16 10.11 6.68
C ALA A 270 -0.69 9.08 5.65
N HIS A 271 -1.11 7.83 5.82
CA HIS A 271 -0.65 6.70 5.02
C HIS A 271 -1.76 6.06 4.19
N GLY A 272 -2.69 5.36 4.82
CA GLY A 272 -3.81 4.77 4.11
C GLY A 272 -4.77 5.84 3.58
N LEU A 273 -5.51 5.54 2.51
CA LEU A 273 -6.55 6.41 1.99
C LEU A 273 -7.72 5.57 1.48
N ALA A 274 -8.93 5.96 1.84
CA ALA A 274 -10.15 5.34 1.36
C ALA A 274 -11.23 6.39 1.08
N MET A 275 -12.10 6.12 0.11
CA MET A 275 -13.30 6.91 -0.18
C MET A 275 -14.52 6.13 0.26
N TRP A 276 -15.41 6.79 0.99
CA TRP A 276 -16.68 6.21 1.39
C TRP A 276 -17.78 7.26 1.37
N ARG A 277 -18.84 7.02 0.59
CA ARG A 277 -20.00 7.91 0.47
C ARG A 277 -19.62 9.37 0.23
N GLY A 278 -18.66 9.58 -0.68
CA GLY A 278 -18.19 10.91 -1.08
C GLY A 278 -17.25 11.60 -0.09
N LYS A 279 -16.81 10.92 0.97
CA LYS A 279 -15.84 11.43 1.94
C LYS A 279 -14.54 10.66 1.90
N LEU A 280 -13.43 11.34 2.12
CA LEU A 280 -12.12 10.73 2.27
C LEU A 280 -11.85 10.39 3.73
N TYR A 281 -11.22 9.24 3.92
CA TYR A 281 -10.74 8.73 5.20
C TYR A 281 -9.29 8.32 5.07
N SER A 282 -8.54 8.46 6.15
CA SER A 282 -7.13 8.06 6.19
C SER A 282 -6.78 7.49 7.56
N CYS A 283 -5.57 6.99 7.68
CA CYS A 283 -4.94 6.66 8.94
C CYS A 283 -3.55 7.30 8.99
N ASP A 284 -3.15 7.76 10.18
CA ASP A 284 -1.83 8.36 10.41
C ASP A 284 -0.92 7.32 11.08
N ALA A 285 0.15 6.96 10.40
CA ALA A 285 1.14 5.99 10.87
C ALA A 285 2.19 6.61 11.82
N GLY A 286 2.01 7.86 12.25
CA GLY A 286 2.95 8.59 13.09
C GLY A 286 3.10 8.09 14.52
N VAL A 287 2.73 6.83 14.79
CA VAL A 287 2.90 6.15 16.08
C VAL A 287 4.01 5.12 15.97
N GLY A 288 5.03 5.23 16.78
CA GLY A 288 6.13 4.28 16.84
C GLY A 288 5.94 3.13 17.83
N PRO A 289 6.86 2.18 17.84
CA PRO A 289 6.94 1.15 18.86
C PRO A 289 7.14 1.77 20.27
N PRO A 290 6.96 1.01 21.34
CA PRO A 290 7.23 1.50 22.70
C PRO A 290 8.58 2.21 22.78
N GLY A 291 8.57 3.45 23.26
CA GLY A 291 9.75 4.33 23.33
C GLY A 291 9.94 5.27 22.14
N PHE A 292 9.08 5.20 21.13
CA PHE A 292 9.01 6.20 20.06
C PHE A 292 7.90 7.20 20.36
N GLU A 293 8.25 8.48 20.40
CA GLU A 293 7.29 9.54 20.79
C GLU A 293 6.25 9.88 19.69
N GLY A 294 6.38 9.28 18.53
CA GLY A 294 5.53 9.60 17.38
C GLY A 294 5.93 10.90 16.68
N THR A 295 5.14 11.31 15.70
CA THR A 295 5.39 12.52 14.91
C THR A 295 4.89 13.82 15.59
N GLY A 296 4.17 13.70 16.71
CA GLY A 296 3.46 14.83 17.31
C GLY A 296 2.22 15.28 16.52
N SER A 297 1.85 14.54 15.47
CA SER A 297 0.64 14.79 14.69
C SER A 297 -0.61 14.64 15.56
N PRO A 298 -1.62 15.52 15.41
CA PRO A 298 -2.88 15.40 16.14
C PRO A 298 -3.67 14.14 15.78
N SER A 299 -3.37 13.52 14.65
CA SER A 299 -4.02 12.30 14.14
C SER A 299 -3.16 11.03 14.30
N ALA A 300 -2.01 11.12 14.98
CA ALA A 300 -1.07 10.00 15.10
C ALA A 300 -1.73 8.73 15.68
N GLY A 301 -1.74 7.65 14.91
CA GLY A 301 -2.37 6.37 15.24
C GLY A 301 -3.89 6.35 15.13
N TYR A 302 -4.51 7.41 14.66
CA TYR A 302 -5.96 7.45 14.43
C TYR A 302 -6.34 7.09 13.00
N VAL A 303 -7.52 6.49 12.87
CA VAL A 303 -8.34 6.58 11.67
C VAL A 303 -9.13 7.88 11.76
N PHE A 304 -9.18 8.64 10.68
CA PHE A 304 -9.80 9.96 10.64
C PHE A 304 -10.51 10.24 9.32
N GLU A 305 -11.52 11.11 9.36
CA GLU A 305 -12.18 11.70 8.20
C GLU A 305 -11.39 12.95 7.76
N ILE A 306 -11.26 13.16 6.45
CA ILE A 306 -10.65 14.33 5.85
C ILE A 306 -11.75 15.31 5.45
N GLY A 307 -11.71 16.52 5.99
CA GLY A 307 -12.61 17.62 5.66
C GLY A 307 -11.93 18.65 4.74
N PHE A 308 -12.54 18.96 3.61
CA PHE A 308 -12.08 20.05 2.75
C PHE A 308 -12.59 21.40 3.28
N LEU A 309 -11.72 22.42 3.29
CA LEU A 309 -11.99 23.78 3.74
C LEU A 309 -12.36 24.69 2.58
#